data_225e8892d828ce8b31a81500027add79
#
_entry.id   225e8892d828ce8b31a81500027add79
#
_cell.length_a   1.000
_cell.length_b   1.000
_cell.length_c   1.000
_cell.angle_alpha   90.00
_cell.angle_beta   90.00
_cell.angle_gamma   90.00
#
_symmetry.space_group_name_H-M   'P 1'
#
loop_
_entity.id
_entity.type
_entity.pdbx_description
1 polymer ?
#
loop_
_entity_poly.entity_id
_entity_poly.type
_entity_poly.pdbx_seq_one_letter_code
_entity_poly.pdbx_strand_id
1 'polypeptide(L)'
;LFTTIGFYDDYLKLTRHKNGLSGKKKILGQMIITALTFWFVYKYGLVNKTIDFSIINPIIKNSYIYITPILFFVFIAFVIIGSSNAVNLTDGLDGLVSGPIIVVSITLLIITYLTGNVKYARYLNLYYVPQAAEIIVYLAAVIGALIGFLWYNFYPAQVFMGDTGSLTLGGILGIVVIFIKQELLLPIAGF
;
A
#
# COMPACT_ATOMS: atom_id res chain seq x y z
N LEU A 1 -9.36 -0.47 7.35
CA LEU A 1 -9.02 0.42 8.47
C LEU A 1 -8.64 1.84 8.00
N PHE A 2 -7.79 2.04 6.96
CA PHE A 2 -7.54 3.38 6.41
C PHE A 2 -8.81 4.03 5.85
N THR A 3 -9.70 3.23 5.27
CA THR A 3 -11.04 3.63 4.81
C THR A 3 -11.84 4.34 5.89
N THR A 4 -11.75 3.89 7.15
CA THR A 4 -12.52 4.51 8.25
C THR A 4 -12.05 5.92 8.57
N ILE A 5 -10.74 6.19 8.45
CA ILE A 5 -10.19 7.55 8.64
C ILE A 5 -10.66 8.45 7.50
N GLY A 6 -10.52 7.98 6.24
CA GLY A 6 -10.95 8.74 5.06
C GLY A 6 -12.45 9.02 5.09
N PHE A 7 -13.26 8.00 5.38
CA PHE A 7 -14.71 8.16 5.51
C PHE A 7 -15.09 9.19 6.58
N TYR A 8 -14.46 9.15 7.75
CA TYR A 8 -14.73 10.09 8.81
C TYR A 8 -14.31 11.51 8.43
N ASP A 9 -13.22 11.67 7.70
CA ASP A 9 -12.77 12.96 7.17
C ASP A 9 -13.77 13.53 6.17
N ASP A 10 -14.17 12.73 5.17
CA ASP A 10 -15.14 13.11 4.15
C ASP A 10 -16.51 13.41 4.76
N TYR A 11 -16.96 12.62 5.75
CA TYR A 11 -18.19 12.86 6.49
C TYR A 11 -18.18 14.19 7.24
N LEU A 12 -17.07 14.55 7.87
CA LEU A 12 -16.93 15.84 8.54
C LEU A 12 -16.97 17.02 7.56
N LYS A 13 -16.34 16.86 6.39
CA LYS A 13 -16.39 17.88 5.32
C LYS A 13 -17.82 18.14 4.87
N LEU A 14 -18.60 17.07 4.68
CA LEU A 14 -19.98 17.19 4.21
C LEU A 14 -20.96 17.70 5.27
N THR A 15 -20.85 17.26 6.53
CA THR A 15 -21.88 17.54 7.54
C THR A 15 -21.64 18.80 8.35
N ARG A 16 -20.39 19.19 8.55
CA ARG A 16 -20.05 20.31 9.46
C ARG A 16 -19.48 21.54 8.75
N HIS A 17 -19.42 21.56 7.43
CA HIS A 17 -18.80 22.62 6.60
C HIS A 17 -17.40 23.04 7.12
N LYS A 18 -16.64 22.08 7.70
CA LYS A 18 -15.29 22.27 8.20
C LYS A 18 -14.30 21.62 7.24
N ASN A 19 -13.05 22.05 7.31
CA ASN A 19 -11.94 21.53 6.50
C ASN A 19 -11.57 20.06 6.81
N GLY A 20 -12.50 19.23 7.29
CA GLY A 20 -12.26 17.85 7.65
C GLY A 20 -11.41 17.68 8.92
N LEU A 21 -10.71 16.54 9.01
CA LEU A 21 -9.77 16.26 10.09
C LEU A 21 -8.48 17.07 9.90
N SER A 22 -7.94 17.61 11.00
CA SER A 22 -6.60 18.21 10.93
C SER A 22 -5.56 17.15 10.55
N GLY A 23 -4.53 17.52 9.77
CA GLY A 23 -3.49 16.61 9.32
C GLY A 23 -2.83 15.81 10.46
N LYS A 24 -2.62 16.44 11.63
CA LYS A 24 -2.08 15.77 12.82
C LYS A 24 -2.98 14.62 13.31
N LYS A 25 -4.30 14.81 13.32
CA LYS A 25 -5.26 13.77 13.73
C LYS A 25 -5.32 12.63 12.69
N LYS A 26 -5.22 12.97 11.40
CA LYS A 26 -5.15 11.99 10.31
C LYS A 26 -3.91 11.09 10.47
N ILE A 27 -2.74 11.68 10.61
CA ILE A 27 -1.48 10.94 10.81
C ILE A 27 -1.53 10.11 12.10
N LEU A 28 -2.04 10.65 13.20
CA LEU A 28 -2.18 9.90 14.45
C LEU A 28 -3.09 8.66 14.27
N GLY A 29 -4.22 8.81 13.61
CA GLY A 29 -5.11 7.69 13.28
C GLY A 29 -4.42 6.64 12.41
N GLN A 30 -3.69 7.06 11.39
CA GLN A 30 -2.90 6.17 10.52
C GLN A 30 -1.81 5.43 11.31
N MET A 31 -1.11 6.10 12.22
CA MET A 31 -0.12 5.47 13.10
C MET A 31 -0.73 4.41 14.01
N ILE A 32 -1.88 4.69 14.62
CA ILE A 32 -2.59 3.72 15.48
C ILE A 32 -2.98 2.49 14.66
N ILE A 33 -3.55 2.68 13.46
CA ILE A 33 -3.95 1.57 12.59
C ILE A 33 -2.74 0.76 12.16
N THR A 34 -1.66 1.41 11.76
CA THR A 34 -0.41 0.74 11.37
C THR A 34 0.19 -0.04 12.55
N ALA A 35 0.18 0.52 13.76
CA ALA A 35 0.65 -0.16 14.96
C ALA A 35 -0.20 -1.41 15.30
N LEU A 36 -1.52 -1.31 15.17
CA LEU A 36 -2.42 -2.46 15.37
C LEU A 36 -2.18 -3.54 14.33
N THR A 37 -2.02 -3.15 13.06
CA THR A 37 -1.71 -4.10 11.97
C THR A 37 -0.37 -4.78 12.20
N PHE A 38 0.66 -4.02 12.55
CA PHE A 38 1.98 -4.57 12.86
C PHE A 38 1.94 -5.52 14.06
N TRP A 39 1.26 -5.13 15.15
CA TRP A 39 1.11 -5.99 16.34
C TRP A 39 0.44 -7.32 15.99
N PHE A 40 -0.60 -7.28 15.19
CA PHE A 40 -1.31 -8.47 14.74
C PHE A 40 -0.41 -9.37 13.88
N VAL A 41 0.25 -8.80 12.87
CA VAL A 41 1.17 -9.53 11.98
C VAL A 41 2.37 -10.09 12.78
N TYR A 42 2.93 -9.30 13.69
CA TYR A 42 4.03 -9.72 14.57
C TYR A 42 3.64 -10.93 15.42
N LYS A 43 2.47 -10.86 16.07
CA LYS A 43 1.99 -11.92 16.94
C LYS A 43 1.71 -13.23 16.17
N TYR A 44 1.06 -13.13 15.02
CA TYR A 44 0.80 -14.29 14.16
C TYR A 44 2.06 -14.84 13.50
N GLY A 45 2.95 -13.99 13.07
CA GLY A 45 4.17 -14.39 12.42
C GLY A 45 5.19 -15.03 13.36
N LEU A 46 5.25 -14.61 14.62
CA LEU A 46 6.05 -15.32 15.64
C LEU A 46 5.54 -16.74 15.87
N VAL A 47 4.21 -16.92 15.91
CA VAL A 47 3.60 -18.26 16.08
C VAL A 47 3.93 -19.17 14.89
N ASN A 48 3.87 -18.64 13.68
CA ASN A 48 4.05 -19.40 12.45
C ASN A 48 5.50 -19.39 11.92
N LYS A 49 6.44 -18.71 12.58
CA LYS A 49 7.84 -18.52 12.15
C LYS A 49 7.97 -17.96 10.72
N THR A 50 7.04 -17.08 10.33
CA THR A 50 6.98 -16.54 8.96
C THR A 50 7.49 -15.10 8.87
N ILE A 51 7.80 -14.45 10.00
CA ILE A 51 8.31 -13.08 9.99
C ILE A 51 9.82 -13.10 9.84
N ASP A 52 10.27 -12.42 8.80
CA ASP A 52 11.66 -12.06 8.57
C ASP A 52 11.79 -10.53 8.60
N PHE A 53 12.56 -10.02 9.57
CA PHE A 53 12.83 -8.57 9.75
C PHE A 53 13.99 -8.11 8.86
N SER A 54 14.11 -8.68 7.69
CA SER A 54 15.06 -8.24 6.68
C SER A 54 14.41 -7.33 5.66
N ILE A 55 15.14 -6.30 5.25
CA ILE A 55 14.83 -5.49 4.07
C ILE A 55 15.71 -5.99 2.94
N ILE A 56 15.10 -6.25 1.79
CA ILE A 56 15.81 -6.73 0.62
C ILE A 56 16.27 -5.52 -0.20
N ASN A 57 17.56 -5.51 -0.56
CA ASN A 57 18.07 -4.50 -1.47
C ASN A 57 17.65 -4.86 -2.91
N PRO A 58 16.86 -4.01 -3.61
CA PRO A 58 16.39 -4.32 -4.96
C PRO A 58 17.51 -4.22 -6.02
N ILE A 59 18.63 -3.56 -5.69
CA ILE A 59 19.73 -3.30 -6.62
C ILE A 59 20.85 -4.34 -6.45
N ILE A 60 21.18 -4.68 -5.21
CA ILE A 60 22.28 -5.59 -4.90
C ILE A 60 21.69 -6.97 -4.58
N LYS A 61 21.97 -7.94 -5.44
CA LYS A 61 21.49 -9.33 -5.29
C LYS A 61 22.04 -9.95 -4.01
N ASN A 62 21.19 -10.76 -3.35
CA ASN A 62 21.52 -11.45 -2.10
C ASN A 62 21.98 -10.53 -0.94
N SER A 63 21.62 -9.26 -0.99
CA SER A 63 21.88 -8.31 0.09
C SER A 63 20.65 -8.14 0.97
N TYR A 64 20.76 -8.61 2.22
CA TYR A 64 19.72 -8.52 3.24
C TYR A 64 20.20 -7.62 4.36
N ILE A 65 19.38 -6.63 4.73
CA ILE A 65 19.65 -5.77 5.85
C ILE A 65 18.73 -6.21 6.99
N TYR A 66 19.30 -6.90 7.98
CA TYR A 66 18.56 -7.30 9.19
C TYR A 66 18.46 -6.11 10.13
N ILE A 67 17.25 -5.79 10.53
CA ILE A 67 16.97 -4.68 11.45
C ILE A 67 16.18 -5.17 12.65
N THR A 68 16.27 -4.42 13.75
CA THR A 68 15.51 -4.74 14.96
C THR A 68 13.99 -4.61 14.70
N PRO A 69 13.13 -5.37 15.41
CA PRO A 69 11.67 -5.28 15.21
C PRO A 69 11.13 -3.85 15.36
N ILE A 70 11.72 -3.05 16.23
CA ILE A 70 11.32 -1.65 16.45
C ILE A 70 11.65 -0.80 15.23
N LEU A 71 12.86 -0.91 14.68
CA LEU A 71 13.25 -0.18 13.47
C LEU A 71 12.45 -0.65 12.26
N PHE A 72 12.15 -1.95 12.16
CA PHE A 72 11.30 -2.49 11.12
C PHE A 72 9.88 -1.90 11.19
N PHE A 73 9.32 -1.80 12.42
CA PHE A 73 8.03 -1.14 12.62
C PHE A 73 8.04 0.32 12.15
N VAL A 74 9.06 1.09 12.53
CA VAL A 74 9.19 2.50 12.11
C VAL A 74 9.27 2.61 10.58
N PHE A 75 10.04 1.73 9.96
CA PHE A 75 10.19 1.68 8.51
C PHE A 75 8.87 1.33 7.81
N ILE A 76 8.17 0.27 8.26
CA ILE A 76 6.84 -0.10 7.74
C ILE A 76 5.83 1.03 7.91
N ALA A 77 5.82 1.69 9.08
CA ALA A 77 4.92 2.81 9.31
C ALA A 77 5.20 3.95 8.33
N PHE A 78 6.47 4.24 8.07
CA PHE A 78 6.85 5.24 7.07
C PHE A 78 6.37 4.85 5.66
N VAL A 79 6.54 3.59 5.25
CA VAL A 79 6.10 3.10 3.93
C VAL A 79 4.57 3.18 3.80
N ILE A 80 3.82 2.65 4.75
CA ILE A 80 2.34 2.60 4.67
C ILE A 80 1.74 4.01 4.76
N ILE A 81 2.17 4.80 5.73
CA ILE A 81 1.62 6.15 5.93
C ILE A 81 2.08 7.06 4.79
N GLY A 82 3.33 6.92 4.35
CA GLY A 82 3.88 7.67 3.22
C GLY A 82 3.11 7.41 1.95
N SER A 83 2.93 6.15 1.56
CA SER A 83 2.17 5.77 0.36
C SER A 83 0.70 6.20 0.44
N SER A 84 0.06 6.04 1.61
CA SER A 84 -1.32 6.48 1.83
C SER A 84 -1.49 7.98 1.60
N ASN A 85 -0.61 8.78 2.18
CA ASN A 85 -0.70 10.24 2.03
C ASN A 85 -0.22 10.72 0.64
N ALA A 86 0.76 10.06 0.03
CA ALA A 86 1.20 10.39 -1.33
C ALA A 86 0.06 10.20 -2.34
N VAL A 87 -0.65 9.07 -2.29
CA VAL A 87 -1.82 8.83 -3.15
C VAL A 87 -2.92 9.86 -2.88
N ASN A 88 -3.18 10.19 -1.61
CA ASN A 88 -4.17 11.20 -1.25
C ASN A 88 -3.80 12.61 -1.78
N LEU A 89 -2.53 12.97 -1.77
CA LEU A 89 -2.05 14.23 -2.34
C LEU A 89 -2.15 14.25 -3.87
N THR A 90 -2.02 13.11 -4.52
CA THR A 90 -2.14 12.97 -5.98
C THR A 90 -3.60 13.07 -6.44
N ASP A 91 -4.57 12.80 -5.56
CA ASP A 91 -6.01 12.85 -5.84
C ASP A 91 -6.54 14.30 -5.85
N GLY A 92 -5.91 15.17 -6.62
CA GLY A 92 -6.27 16.59 -6.73
C GLY A 92 -7.00 16.99 -8.01
N LEU A 93 -7.07 16.11 -9.02
CA LEU A 93 -7.69 16.36 -10.31
C LEU A 93 -8.46 15.12 -10.79
N ASP A 94 -9.52 15.36 -11.58
CA ASP A 94 -10.39 14.33 -12.14
C ASP A 94 -9.57 13.26 -12.87
N GLY A 95 -9.69 12.00 -12.46
CA GLY A 95 -9.03 10.84 -13.06
C GLY A 95 -7.52 10.74 -12.84
N LEU A 96 -6.87 11.74 -12.24
CA LEU A 96 -5.41 11.80 -12.13
C LEU A 96 -4.85 10.64 -11.31
N VAL A 97 -5.44 10.31 -10.18
CA VAL A 97 -4.90 9.29 -9.26
C VAL A 97 -5.13 7.87 -9.77
N SER A 98 -6.24 7.62 -10.44
CA SER A 98 -6.65 6.29 -10.88
C SER A 98 -5.66 5.67 -11.88
N GLY A 99 -5.18 6.46 -12.84
CA GLY A 99 -4.23 6.01 -13.87
C GLY A 99 -2.90 5.49 -13.28
N PRO A 100 -2.14 6.31 -12.57
CA PRO A 100 -0.91 5.87 -11.90
C PRO A 100 -1.09 4.67 -10.99
N ILE A 101 -2.16 4.60 -10.18
CA ILE A 101 -2.39 3.46 -9.29
C ILE A 101 -2.64 2.19 -10.08
N ILE A 102 -3.36 2.24 -11.21
CA ILE A 102 -3.54 1.07 -12.08
C ILE A 102 -2.17 0.57 -12.57
N VAL A 103 -1.30 1.46 -13.07
CA VAL A 103 0.03 1.10 -13.57
C VAL A 103 0.90 0.49 -12.46
N VAL A 104 0.94 1.11 -11.28
CA VAL A 104 1.67 0.58 -10.11
C VAL A 104 1.11 -0.77 -9.69
N SER A 105 -0.21 -0.92 -9.63
CA SER A 105 -0.85 -2.19 -9.25
C SER A 105 -0.55 -3.31 -10.26
N ILE A 106 -0.53 -3.02 -11.56
CA ILE A 106 -0.11 -3.99 -12.59
C ILE A 106 1.36 -4.38 -12.39
N THR A 107 2.23 -3.41 -12.14
CA THR A 107 3.66 -3.67 -11.89
C THR A 107 3.84 -4.56 -10.66
N LEU A 108 3.16 -4.24 -9.55
CA LEU A 108 3.18 -5.05 -8.34
C LEU A 108 2.60 -6.45 -8.57
N LEU A 109 1.55 -6.58 -9.37
CA LEU A 109 0.98 -7.87 -9.74
C LEU A 109 2.00 -8.76 -10.46
N ILE A 110 2.73 -8.20 -11.44
CA ILE A 110 3.78 -8.93 -12.16
C ILE A 110 4.89 -9.36 -11.20
N ILE A 111 5.39 -8.43 -10.36
CA ILE A 111 6.44 -8.74 -9.39
C ILE A 111 5.97 -9.81 -8.40
N THR A 112 4.74 -9.71 -7.90
CA THR A 112 4.13 -10.68 -7.00
C THR A 112 4.06 -12.07 -7.64
N TYR A 113 3.69 -12.15 -8.91
CA TYR A 113 3.69 -13.40 -9.67
C TYR A 113 5.08 -14.02 -9.77
N LEU A 114 6.09 -13.20 -10.10
CA LEU A 114 7.47 -13.65 -10.25
C LEU A 114 8.08 -14.10 -8.91
N THR A 115 7.86 -13.36 -7.83
CA THR A 115 8.38 -13.68 -6.49
C THR A 115 7.61 -14.82 -5.81
N GLY A 116 6.32 -14.98 -6.12
CA GLY A 116 5.48 -16.05 -5.59
C GLY A 116 5.68 -17.40 -6.29
N ASN A 117 6.42 -17.46 -7.41
CA ASN A 117 6.67 -18.67 -8.16
C ASN A 117 8.12 -19.14 -8.01
N VAL A 118 8.32 -20.32 -7.44
CA VAL A 118 9.67 -20.87 -7.16
C VAL A 118 10.56 -20.92 -8.41
N LYS A 119 10.02 -21.30 -9.57
CA LYS A 119 10.80 -21.43 -10.81
C LYS A 119 11.27 -20.06 -11.31
N TYR A 120 10.36 -19.08 -11.37
CA TYR A 120 10.69 -17.73 -11.83
C TYR A 120 11.56 -16.98 -10.82
N ALA A 121 11.26 -17.08 -9.53
CA ALA A 121 12.08 -16.47 -8.50
C ALA A 121 13.53 -16.97 -8.56
N ARG A 122 13.74 -18.28 -8.72
CA ARG A 122 15.07 -18.88 -8.87
C ARG A 122 15.76 -18.46 -10.16
N TYR A 123 15.05 -18.49 -11.29
CA TYR A 123 15.61 -18.11 -12.60
C TYR A 123 16.06 -16.66 -12.64
N LEU A 124 15.23 -15.74 -12.12
CA LEU A 124 15.50 -14.30 -12.07
C LEU A 124 16.36 -13.91 -10.87
N ASN A 125 16.69 -14.87 -9.99
CA ASN A 125 17.41 -14.64 -8.74
C ASN A 125 16.71 -13.59 -7.85
N LEU A 126 15.37 -13.69 -7.76
CA LEU A 126 14.53 -12.89 -6.88
C LEU A 126 14.33 -13.61 -5.55
N TYR A 127 14.00 -12.84 -4.51
CA TYR A 127 13.60 -13.44 -3.24
C TYR A 127 12.25 -14.15 -3.41
N TYR A 128 12.24 -15.45 -3.10
CA TYR A 128 11.00 -16.23 -3.12
C TYR A 128 10.15 -15.93 -1.89
N VAL A 129 8.93 -15.46 -2.08
CA VAL A 129 7.96 -15.20 -1.02
C VAL A 129 6.87 -16.26 -1.09
N PRO A 130 6.84 -17.22 -0.16
CA PRO A 130 5.77 -18.21 -0.09
C PRO A 130 4.39 -17.50 0.00
N GLN A 131 3.40 -18.04 -0.70
CA GLN A 131 2.01 -17.53 -0.68
C GLN A 131 1.81 -16.13 -1.27
N ALA A 132 2.85 -15.44 -1.77
CA ALA A 132 2.66 -14.14 -2.43
C ALA A 132 1.69 -14.24 -3.61
N ALA A 133 1.58 -15.41 -4.25
CA ALA A 133 0.65 -15.64 -5.36
C ALA A 133 -0.83 -15.33 -5.02
N GLU A 134 -1.24 -15.48 -3.76
CA GLU A 134 -2.60 -15.15 -3.31
C GLU A 134 -2.89 -13.64 -3.43
N ILE A 135 -1.88 -12.79 -3.29
CA ILE A 135 -2.01 -11.34 -3.40
C ILE A 135 -2.35 -10.92 -4.84
N ILE A 136 -2.05 -11.74 -5.84
CA ILE A 136 -2.36 -11.48 -7.26
C ILE A 136 -3.87 -11.31 -7.45
N VAL A 137 -4.68 -12.17 -6.83
CA VAL A 137 -6.15 -12.10 -6.93
C VAL A 137 -6.65 -10.77 -6.37
N TYR A 138 -6.09 -10.36 -5.24
CA TYR A 138 -6.43 -9.08 -4.64
C TYR A 138 -6.04 -7.88 -5.51
N LEU A 139 -4.82 -7.86 -6.05
CA LEU A 139 -4.36 -6.80 -6.95
C LEU A 139 -5.18 -6.75 -8.24
N ALA A 140 -5.54 -7.90 -8.81
CA ALA A 140 -6.41 -7.97 -9.99
C ALA A 140 -7.79 -7.38 -9.72
N ALA A 141 -8.36 -7.63 -8.53
CA ALA A 141 -9.62 -7.03 -8.11
C ALA A 141 -9.51 -5.50 -7.96
N VAL A 142 -8.42 -5.00 -7.36
CA VAL A 142 -8.14 -3.56 -7.25
C VAL A 142 -8.03 -2.92 -8.63
N ILE A 143 -7.28 -3.52 -9.56
CA ILE A 143 -7.14 -3.02 -10.94
C ILE A 143 -8.50 -2.97 -11.63
N GLY A 144 -9.28 -4.05 -11.56
CA GLY A 144 -10.61 -4.10 -12.16
C GLY A 144 -11.56 -3.03 -11.59
N ALA A 145 -11.56 -2.84 -10.27
CA ALA A 145 -12.34 -1.80 -9.61
C ALA A 145 -11.92 -0.39 -10.04
N LEU A 146 -10.61 -0.14 -10.16
CA LEU A 146 -10.08 1.16 -10.60
C LEU A 146 -10.40 1.46 -12.07
N ILE A 147 -10.35 0.47 -12.95
CA ILE A 147 -10.74 0.63 -14.36
C ILE A 147 -12.23 1.00 -14.45
N GLY A 148 -13.09 0.30 -13.70
CA GLY A 148 -14.51 0.63 -13.64
C GLY A 148 -14.77 2.01 -13.02
N PHE A 149 -14.06 2.37 -11.96
CA PHE A 149 -14.16 3.67 -11.34
C PHE A 149 -13.69 4.81 -12.27
N LEU A 150 -12.57 4.59 -12.99
CA LEU A 150 -11.99 5.58 -13.91
C LEU A 150 -12.98 6.01 -15.00
N TRP A 151 -13.88 5.11 -15.43
CA TRP A 151 -14.92 5.41 -16.42
C TRP A 151 -15.81 6.58 -15.97
N TYR A 152 -16.11 6.68 -14.66
CA TYR A 152 -16.94 7.75 -14.10
C TYR A 152 -16.14 8.90 -13.50
N ASN A 153 -14.85 8.67 -13.24
CA ASN A 153 -13.94 9.66 -12.65
C ASN A 153 -13.11 10.41 -13.69
N PHE A 154 -13.17 9.99 -14.98
CA PHE A 154 -12.49 10.70 -16.06
C PHE A 154 -13.13 12.08 -16.29
N TYR A 155 -12.32 13.07 -16.68
CA TYR A 155 -12.78 14.44 -16.87
C TYR A 155 -13.88 14.55 -17.95
N PRO A 156 -15.00 15.25 -17.72
CA PRO A 156 -15.44 15.80 -16.44
C PRO A 156 -16.00 14.72 -15.50
N ALA A 157 -15.44 14.63 -14.28
CA ALA A 157 -15.77 13.57 -13.36
C ALA A 157 -17.23 13.63 -12.86
N GLN A 158 -17.90 12.48 -12.90
CA GLN A 158 -19.24 12.30 -12.32
C GLN A 158 -19.17 11.80 -10.85
N VAL A 159 -18.08 11.08 -10.52
CA VAL A 159 -17.84 10.53 -9.18
C VAL A 159 -16.41 10.84 -8.75
N PHE A 160 -16.25 11.27 -7.50
CA PHE A 160 -14.96 11.61 -6.90
C PHE A 160 -14.54 10.53 -5.91
N MET A 161 -13.23 10.29 -5.81
CA MET A 161 -12.67 9.25 -4.93
C MET A 161 -12.71 9.65 -3.46
N GLY A 162 -12.37 10.92 -3.17
CA GLY A 162 -12.25 11.46 -1.82
C GLY A 162 -11.14 10.81 -0.98
N ASP A 163 -11.03 11.26 0.26
CA ASP A 163 -10.05 10.71 1.20
C ASP A 163 -10.35 9.25 1.56
N THR A 164 -11.61 8.84 1.47
CA THR A 164 -12.05 7.45 1.69
C THR A 164 -11.36 6.49 0.75
N GLY A 165 -11.31 6.82 -0.53
CA GLY A 165 -10.69 5.96 -1.56
C GLY A 165 -9.17 6.13 -1.61
N SER A 166 -8.69 7.35 -1.69
CA SER A 166 -7.28 7.66 -1.93
C SER A 166 -6.36 7.20 -0.78
N LEU A 167 -6.73 7.46 0.50
CA LEU A 167 -5.98 6.94 1.65
C LEU A 167 -5.97 5.41 1.70
N THR A 168 -7.10 4.80 1.32
CA THR A 168 -7.22 3.34 1.30
C THR A 168 -6.32 2.72 0.25
N LEU A 169 -6.36 3.24 -0.98
CA LEU A 169 -5.56 2.70 -2.09
C LEU A 169 -4.06 2.84 -1.82
N GLY A 170 -3.61 4.00 -1.33
CA GLY A 170 -2.22 4.17 -0.96
C GLY A 170 -1.80 3.25 0.20
N GLY A 171 -2.66 3.06 1.20
CA GLY A 171 -2.44 2.10 2.28
C GLY A 171 -2.34 0.65 1.79
N ILE A 172 -3.18 0.27 0.81
CA ILE A 172 -3.13 -1.04 0.16
C ILE A 172 -1.78 -1.25 -0.53
N LEU A 173 -1.34 -0.29 -1.36
CA LEU A 173 -0.05 -0.38 -2.04
C LEU A 173 1.10 -0.53 -1.04
N GLY A 174 1.11 0.28 0.04
CA GLY A 174 2.10 0.19 1.10
C GLY A 174 2.14 -1.18 1.79
N ILE A 175 0.98 -1.78 2.04
CA ILE A 175 0.89 -3.11 2.65
C ILE A 175 1.37 -4.19 1.67
N VAL A 176 0.95 -4.13 0.42
CA VAL A 176 1.33 -5.13 -0.60
C VAL A 176 2.84 -5.21 -0.77
N VAL A 177 3.55 -4.07 -0.90
CA VAL A 177 5.01 -4.09 -1.09
C VAL A 177 5.75 -4.68 0.11
N ILE A 178 5.23 -4.50 1.32
CA ILE A 178 5.78 -5.11 2.53
C ILE A 178 5.60 -6.64 2.49
N PHE A 179 4.41 -7.11 2.11
CA PHE A 179 4.14 -8.55 2.01
C PHE A 179 4.99 -9.26 0.97
N ILE A 180 5.26 -8.60 -0.17
CA ILE A 180 6.10 -9.17 -1.23
C ILE A 180 7.60 -8.85 -1.05
N LYS A 181 7.98 -8.24 0.08
CA LYS A 181 9.37 -7.87 0.38
C LYS A 181 10.01 -6.94 -0.66
N GLN A 182 9.24 -5.97 -1.14
CA GLN A 182 9.67 -5.01 -2.16
C GLN A 182 9.44 -3.55 -1.69
N GLU A 183 9.66 -3.31 -0.41
CA GLU A 183 9.36 -2.03 0.25
C GLU A 183 10.09 -0.85 -0.38
N LEU A 184 11.32 -1.10 -0.86
CA LEU A 184 12.16 -0.05 -1.47
C LEU A 184 11.75 0.30 -2.91
N LEU A 185 10.83 -0.46 -3.53
CA LEU A 185 10.35 -0.13 -4.87
C LEU A 185 9.36 1.04 -4.89
N LEU A 186 8.57 1.24 -3.84
CA LEU A 186 7.59 2.34 -3.81
C LEU A 186 8.24 3.73 -3.96
N PRO A 187 9.32 4.08 -3.23
CA PRO A 187 9.99 5.35 -3.44
C PRO A 187 10.56 5.52 -4.85
N ILE A 188 10.91 4.41 -5.52
CA ILE A 188 11.43 4.43 -6.91
C ILE A 188 10.27 4.57 -7.91
N ALA A 189 9.10 4.01 -7.60
CA ALA A 189 7.94 3.97 -8.51
C ALA A 189 7.20 5.32 -8.64
N GLY A 190 7.56 6.33 -7.87
CA GLY A 190 7.02 7.67 -8.15
C GLY A 190 6.42 8.44 -6.98
N PHE A 191 6.97 8.26 -5.81
CA PHE A 191 6.65 9.15 -4.70
C PHE A 191 7.78 10.13 -4.45
#